data_bb3ec9b465071d597d5e5fc43823321e
#
_entry.id   bb3ec9b465071d597d5e5fc43823321e
#
_cell.length_a   1.000
_cell.length_b   1.000
_cell.length_c   1.000
_cell.angle_alpha   90.00
_cell.angle_beta   90.00
_cell.angle_gamma   90.00
#
_symmetry.space_group_name_H-M   'P 1'
#
loop_
_entity.id
_entity.type
_entity.pdbx_description
1 polymer ?
#
loop_
_entity_poly.entity_id
_entity_poly.type
_entity_poly.pdbx_seq_one_letter_code
_entity_poly.pdbx_strand_id
1 'polypeptide(L)'
;MKIDVTEYEKKYTFELKPITQLCGQNIPKKSYILESIRRYFSAYKYSEERNKWRNNVKIDDELVGRKFFTVLSVSGVADLLMWIKWSKQSLMVEYVRGLMQEFDWQLHLHTIHAELEEMFQMINKDLNHLGDIELTYAESDVWEMVQKSSVVGNEQTSLEDKNNFDLLTIFLNLVESVMGLNPRKMLIIVENIDHLILPKEYDEILERMIQIGEKYDIYFVLSTSLEGYVCCDRKLCSGITVLGEVDFQMPEFEDIETYVENNYPCNKKISEEQLQTDLQKIIQKIGQGG
;
A
#
# COMPACT_ATOMS: atom_id res chain seq x y z
N MET A 1 -9.30 -1.96 15.47
CA MET A 1 -8.93 -3.38 15.26
C MET A 1 -7.57 -3.61 15.90
N LYS A 2 -7.48 -4.50 16.86
CA LYS A 2 -6.22 -4.82 17.53
C LYS A 2 -5.46 -5.86 16.73
N ILE A 3 -4.19 -5.62 16.45
CA ILE A 3 -3.31 -6.58 15.77
C ILE A 3 -2.23 -7.06 16.73
N ASP A 4 -2.08 -8.37 16.82
CA ASP A 4 -1.01 -9.05 17.54
C ASP A 4 -0.11 -9.77 16.54
N VAL A 5 1.15 -9.37 16.49
CA VAL A 5 2.18 -10.02 15.66
C VAL A 5 3.10 -10.80 16.57
N THR A 6 3.18 -12.09 16.37
CA THR A 6 4.09 -12.95 17.13
C THR A 6 5.05 -13.61 16.15
N GLU A 7 6.35 -13.40 16.36
CA GLU A 7 7.41 -14.09 15.63
C GLU A 7 8.45 -14.56 16.64
N TYR A 8 8.74 -15.85 16.68
CA TYR A 8 9.52 -16.50 17.71
C TYR A 8 8.91 -16.27 19.11
N GLU A 9 9.68 -15.80 20.06
CA GLU A 9 9.25 -15.48 21.42
C GLU A 9 8.78 -14.03 21.59
N LYS A 10 8.88 -13.21 20.52
CA LYS A 10 8.53 -11.80 20.56
C LYS A 10 7.09 -11.60 20.13
N LYS A 11 6.37 -10.84 20.92
CA LYS A 11 5.00 -10.43 20.64
C LYS A 11 4.93 -8.90 20.60
N TYR A 12 4.31 -8.38 19.54
CA TYR A 12 4.02 -6.97 19.38
C TYR A 12 2.53 -6.78 19.21
N THR A 13 1.96 -5.87 19.98
CA THR A 13 0.54 -5.58 19.98
C THR A 13 0.35 -4.10 19.72
N PHE A 14 -0.50 -3.74 18.76
CA PHE A 14 -0.90 -2.36 18.51
C PHE A 14 -2.29 -2.28 17.90
N GLU A 15 -2.86 -1.09 17.93
CA GLU A 15 -4.15 -0.85 17.29
C GLU A 15 -3.95 -0.53 15.81
N LEU A 16 -4.61 -1.28 14.94
CA LEU A 16 -4.66 -1.04 13.52
C LEU A 16 -5.87 -0.16 13.20
N LYS A 17 -5.61 1.07 12.83
CA LYS A 17 -6.58 2.07 12.37
C LYS A 17 -6.50 2.20 10.84
N PRO A 18 -7.40 2.94 10.17
CA PRO A 18 -7.23 3.24 8.75
C PRO A 18 -5.84 3.77 8.41
N ILE A 19 -5.29 4.64 9.29
CA ILE A 19 -3.87 4.98 9.27
C ILE A 19 -3.25 4.66 10.62
N THR A 20 -2.15 3.91 10.60
CA THR A 20 -1.35 3.59 11.78
C THR A 20 0.08 4.02 11.56
N GLN A 21 0.61 4.86 12.45
CA GLN A 21 1.96 5.41 12.35
C GLN A 21 2.89 4.69 13.34
N LEU A 22 3.90 3.99 12.84
CA LEU A 22 4.98 3.40 13.65
C LEU A 22 6.15 4.38 13.74
N CYS A 23 6.21 5.14 14.81
CA CYS A 23 7.17 6.20 15.02
C CYS A 23 8.31 5.76 15.97
N GLY A 24 9.38 6.52 16.00
CA GLY A 24 10.49 6.35 16.92
C GLY A 24 11.78 5.90 16.26
N GLN A 25 12.87 5.92 17.03
CA GLN A 25 14.23 5.70 16.53
C GLN A 25 14.63 4.24 16.43
N ASN A 26 13.84 3.32 16.96
CA ASN A 26 14.15 1.90 16.90
C ASN A 26 13.81 1.31 15.52
N ILE A 27 14.61 1.66 14.52
CA ILE A 27 14.45 1.21 13.13
C ILE A 27 14.43 -0.32 13.02
N PRO A 28 15.36 -1.08 13.66
CA PRO A 28 15.35 -2.54 13.58
C PRO A 28 14.03 -3.15 14.07
N LYS A 29 13.46 -2.62 15.15
CA LYS A 29 12.19 -3.11 15.71
C LYS A 29 11.02 -2.84 14.79
N LYS A 30 10.92 -1.63 14.23
CA LYS A 30 9.88 -1.29 13.25
C LYS A 30 9.97 -2.20 12.02
N SER A 31 11.14 -2.31 11.42
CA SER A 31 11.37 -3.19 10.27
C SER A 31 11.04 -4.65 10.58
N TYR A 32 11.37 -5.12 11.78
CA TYR A 32 11.05 -6.48 12.21
C TYR A 32 9.54 -6.72 12.26
N ILE A 33 8.75 -5.79 12.84
CA ILE A 33 7.30 -5.88 12.92
C ILE A 33 6.69 -5.91 11.52
N LEU A 34 7.09 -4.95 10.66
CA LEU A 34 6.54 -4.82 9.31
C LEU A 34 6.89 -6.03 8.44
N GLU A 35 8.12 -6.52 8.54
CA GLU A 35 8.55 -7.73 7.83
C GLU A 35 7.79 -8.97 8.32
N SER A 36 7.53 -9.07 9.62
CA SER A 36 6.73 -10.17 10.19
C SER A 36 5.31 -10.19 9.63
N ILE A 37 4.68 -9.03 9.50
CA ILE A 37 3.35 -8.88 8.89
C ILE A 37 3.39 -9.28 7.40
N ARG A 38 4.35 -8.75 6.65
CA ARG A 38 4.53 -9.08 5.23
C ARG A 38 4.69 -10.57 5.00
N ARG A 39 5.57 -11.21 5.75
CA ARG A 39 5.83 -12.65 5.64
C ARG A 39 4.60 -13.48 5.96
N TYR A 40 3.82 -13.08 6.94
CA TYR A 40 2.60 -13.81 7.30
C TYR A 40 1.57 -13.81 6.18
N PHE A 41 1.27 -12.66 5.60
CA PHE A 41 0.25 -12.51 4.56
C PHE A 41 0.77 -12.76 3.13
N SER A 42 2.08 -12.91 2.95
CA SER A 42 2.63 -13.25 1.64
C SER A 42 2.33 -14.70 1.25
N ALA A 43 2.24 -14.95 -0.06
CA ALA A 43 2.13 -16.29 -0.62
C ALA A 43 3.45 -17.10 -0.50
N TYR A 44 4.46 -16.56 0.18
CA TYR A 44 5.77 -17.17 0.32
C TYR A 44 5.68 -18.48 1.11
N LYS A 45 6.06 -19.57 0.46
CA LYS A 45 6.21 -20.88 1.12
C LYS A 45 7.57 -20.92 1.80
N TYR A 46 7.57 -20.89 3.12
CA TYR A 46 8.81 -21.16 3.87
C TYR A 46 9.28 -22.60 3.61
N SER A 47 10.61 -22.80 3.57
CA SER A 47 11.17 -24.15 3.63
C SER A 47 10.74 -24.84 4.94
N GLU A 48 10.61 -26.18 4.94
CA GLU A 48 10.13 -26.95 6.11
C GLU A 48 10.93 -26.66 7.39
N GLU A 49 12.22 -26.35 7.29
CA GLU A 49 13.05 -25.95 8.42
C GLU A 49 12.63 -24.61 9.02
N ARG A 50 12.17 -23.65 8.20
CA ARG A 50 11.66 -22.35 8.66
C ARG A 50 10.21 -22.41 9.13
N ASN A 51 9.45 -23.45 8.80
CA ASN A 51 8.11 -23.68 9.32
C ASN A 51 8.05 -23.96 10.83
N LYS A 52 9.17 -24.33 11.46
CA LYS A 52 9.27 -24.47 12.91
C LYS A 52 9.15 -23.13 13.64
N TRP A 53 9.39 -22.02 12.94
CA TRP A 53 9.36 -20.65 13.46
C TRP A 53 8.09 -19.98 12.96
N ARG A 54 6.94 -20.38 13.51
CA ARG A 54 5.64 -19.89 13.07
C ARG A 54 5.46 -18.44 13.49
N ASN A 55 5.39 -17.61 12.49
CA ASN A 55 4.86 -16.28 12.56
C ASN A 55 3.33 -16.36 12.67
N ASN A 56 2.74 -15.77 13.67
CA ASN A 56 1.29 -15.75 13.88
C ASN A 56 0.81 -14.31 13.96
N VAL A 57 -0.26 -14.02 13.23
CA VAL A 57 -0.97 -12.75 13.33
C VAL A 57 -2.38 -13.01 13.82
N LYS A 58 -2.75 -12.31 14.88
CA LYS A 58 -4.10 -12.28 15.40
C LYS A 58 -4.71 -10.91 15.19
N ILE A 59 -5.98 -10.88 14.91
CA ILE A 59 -6.80 -9.67 14.85
C ILE A 59 -7.92 -9.82 15.87
N ASP A 60 -8.01 -8.86 16.79
CA ASP A 60 -8.96 -8.87 17.91
C ASP A 60 -8.94 -10.20 18.69
N ASP A 61 -7.71 -10.66 18.99
CA ASP A 61 -7.38 -11.92 19.68
C ASP A 61 -7.66 -13.22 18.90
N GLU A 62 -8.19 -13.14 17.67
CA GLU A 62 -8.46 -14.30 16.81
C GLU A 62 -7.34 -14.51 15.79
N LEU A 63 -6.91 -15.78 15.61
CA LEU A 63 -5.93 -16.14 14.59
C LEU A 63 -6.55 -15.98 13.20
N VAL A 64 -6.00 -15.11 12.37
CA VAL A 64 -6.48 -14.87 11.01
C VAL A 64 -5.74 -15.72 9.98
N GLY A 65 -6.40 -16.02 8.87
CA GLY A 65 -5.78 -16.73 7.76
C GLY A 65 -4.85 -15.82 6.94
N ARG A 66 -3.90 -16.43 6.21
CA ARG A 66 -2.93 -15.71 5.36
C ARG A 66 -3.56 -14.86 4.24
N LYS A 67 -4.81 -15.11 3.90
CA LYS A 67 -5.57 -14.37 2.89
C LYS A 67 -6.46 -13.28 3.48
N PHE A 68 -6.37 -13.05 4.79
CA PHE A 68 -7.19 -12.04 5.47
C PHE A 68 -6.92 -10.63 4.91
N PHE A 69 -5.66 -10.32 4.63
CA PHE A 69 -5.27 -9.11 3.92
C PHE A 69 -4.55 -9.44 2.61
N THR A 70 -4.80 -8.61 1.59
CA THR A 70 -3.85 -8.44 0.50
C THR A 70 -2.84 -7.38 0.93
N VAL A 71 -1.56 -7.75 1.04
CA VAL A 71 -0.53 -6.83 1.53
C VAL A 71 0.25 -6.24 0.36
N LEU A 72 0.32 -4.91 0.30
CA LEU A 72 1.23 -4.17 -0.56
C LEU A 72 2.32 -3.52 0.31
N SER A 73 3.54 -3.44 -0.20
CA SER A 73 4.64 -2.84 0.52
C SER A 73 5.40 -1.87 -0.38
N VAL A 74 5.75 -0.73 0.19
CA VAL A 74 6.56 0.33 -0.40
C VAL A 74 7.66 0.67 0.59
N SER A 75 8.89 0.29 0.28
CA SER A 75 10.09 0.61 1.07
C SER A 75 10.97 1.65 0.37
N GLY A 76 10.62 2.03 -0.86
CA GLY A 76 11.37 3.00 -1.65
C GLY A 76 10.78 3.20 -3.04
N VAL A 77 11.43 4.03 -3.84
CA VAL A 77 11.01 4.38 -5.20
C VAL A 77 10.92 3.15 -6.11
N ALA A 78 11.84 2.19 -5.95
CA ALA A 78 11.82 0.97 -6.74
C ALA A 78 10.53 0.18 -6.58
N ASP A 79 9.97 0.13 -5.35
CA ASP A 79 8.71 -0.54 -5.08
C ASP A 79 7.53 0.23 -5.70
N LEU A 80 7.52 1.57 -5.62
CA LEU A 80 6.51 2.38 -6.29
C LEU A 80 6.50 2.11 -7.80
N LEU A 81 7.67 2.15 -8.42
CA LEU A 81 7.81 1.85 -9.84
C LEU A 81 7.38 0.41 -10.17
N MET A 82 7.68 -0.56 -9.31
CA MET A 82 7.24 -1.95 -9.50
C MET A 82 5.71 -2.07 -9.52
N TRP A 83 5.01 -1.33 -8.67
CA TRP A 83 3.53 -1.34 -8.63
C TRP A 83 2.89 -0.55 -9.78
N ILE A 84 3.54 0.52 -10.26
CA ILE A 84 3.03 1.41 -11.31
C ILE A 84 3.35 0.87 -12.70
N LYS A 85 4.55 0.35 -12.91
CA LYS A 85 5.00 -0.16 -14.22
C LYS A 85 4.26 -1.42 -14.64
N TRP A 86 4.33 -1.70 -15.92
CA TRP A 86 3.75 -2.90 -16.49
C TRP A 86 4.56 -4.14 -16.10
N SER A 87 4.07 -4.89 -15.13
CA SER A 87 4.66 -6.15 -14.70
C SER A 87 3.58 -7.14 -14.26
N LYS A 88 3.85 -8.42 -14.31
CA LYS A 88 2.87 -9.49 -14.05
C LYS A 88 2.08 -9.34 -12.74
N GLN A 89 2.66 -8.72 -11.73
CA GLN A 89 2.08 -8.58 -10.39
C GLN A 89 1.79 -7.11 -10.01
N SER A 90 1.92 -6.18 -10.97
CA SER A 90 1.68 -4.76 -10.69
C SER A 90 0.20 -4.43 -10.58
N LEU A 91 -0.10 -3.35 -9.85
CA LEU A 91 -1.45 -2.78 -9.76
C LEU A 91 -1.94 -2.30 -11.13
N MET A 92 -1.02 -1.79 -11.98
CA MET A 92 -1.35 -1.35 -13.33
C MET A 92 -1.94 -2.50 -14.16
N VAL A 93 -1.29 -3.67 -14.13
CA VAL A 93 -1.79 -4.87 -14.86
C VAL A 93 -3.12 -5.34 -14.28
N GLU A 94 -3.26 -5.32 -12.95
CA GLU A 94 -4.53 -5.69 -12.31
C GLU A 94 -5.66 -4.74 -12.71
N TYR A 95 -5.40 -3.42 -12.69
CA TYR A 95 -6.36 -2.41 -13.08
C TYR A 95 -6.79 -2.56 -14.54
N VAL A 96 -5.84 -2.62 -15.47
CA VAL A 96 -6.16 -2.75 -16.90
C VAL A 96 -6.90 -4.07 -17.19
N ARG A 97 -6.51 -5.16 -16.52
CA ARG A 97 -7.24 -6.43 -16.64
C ARG A 97 -8.68 -6.32 -16.16
N GLY A 98 -8.92 -5.58 -15.06
CA GLY A 98 -10.28 -5.32 -14.57
C GLY A 98 -11.09 -4.50 -15.57
N LEU A 99 -10.52 -3.43 -16.12
CA LEU A 99 -11.18 -2.62 -17.15
C LEU A 99 -11.56 -3.45 -18.39
N MET A 100 -10.67 -4.33 -18.85
CA MET A 100 -10.94 -5.18 -20.01
C MET A 100 -12.08 -6.19 -19.78
N GLN A 101 -12.53 -6.40 -18.54
CA GLN A 101 -13.70 -7.21 -18.22
C GLN A 101 -15.01 -6.42 -18.24
N GLU A 102 -14.96 -5.09 -18.30
CA GLU A 102 -16.15 -4.25 -18.43
C GLU A 102 -16.78 -4.35 -19.83
N PHE A 103 -18.09 -4.17 -19.90
CA PHE A 103 -18.87 -4.37 -21.13
C PHE A 103 -18.34 -3.56 -22.31
N ASP A 104 -18.03 -2.29 -22.11
CA ASP A 104 -17.57 -1.42 -23.20
C ASP A 104 -16.23 -1.90 -23.79
N TRP A 105 -15.31 -2.35 -22.94
CA TRP A 105 -14.02 -2.93 -23.36
C TRP A 105 -14.21 -4.27 -24.06
N GLN A 106 -15.14 -5.10 -23.60
CA GLN A 106 -15.47 -6.37 -24.26
C GLN A 106 -16.01 -6.16 -25.66
N LEU A 107 -16.80 -5.10 -25.88
CA LEU A 107 -17.30 -4.73 -27.21
C LEU A 107 -16.13 -4.36 -28.15
N HIS A 108 -15.17 -3.56 -27.67
CA HIS A 108 -13.99 -3.22 -28.46
C HIS A 108 -13.11 -4.45 -28.75
N LEU A 109 -12.91 -5.32 -27.78
CA LEU A 109 -12.17 -6.58 -28.00
C LEU A 109 -12.86 -7.47 -29.03
N HIS A 110 -14.18 -7.59 -28.99
CA HIS A 110 -14.93 -8.36 -29.99
C HIS A 110 -14.71 -7.80 -31.39
N THR A 111 -14.71 -6.47 -31.55
CA THR A 111 -14.44 -5.83 -32.84
C THR A 111 -13.03 -6.16 -33.33
N ILE A 112 -12.00 -6.05 -32.45
CA ILE A 112 -10.62 -6.39 -32.78
C ILE A 112 -10.51 -7.87 -33.22
N HIS A 113 -11.18 -8.78 -32.50
CA HIS A 113 -11.18 -10.20 -32.86
C HIS A 113 -11.79 -10.44 -34.24
N ALA A 114 -12.91 -9.79 -34.55
CA ALA A 114 -13.55 -9.91 -35.85
C ALA A 114 -12.65 -9.44 -37.01
N GLU A 115 -11.96 -8.32 -36.84
CA GLU A 115 -10.99 -7.79 -37.81
C GLU A 115 -9.79 -8.72 -38.00
N LEU A 116 -9.26 -9.29 -36.91
CA LEU A 116 -8.19 -10.27 -36.96
C LEU A 116 -8.65 -11.54 -37.69
N GLU A 117 -9.83 -12.03 -37.42
CA GLU A 117 -10.40 -13.21 -38.07
C GLU A 117 -10.52 -13.01 -39.58
N GLU A 118 -11.03 -11.85 -40.03
CA GLU A 118 -11.10 -11.49 -41.44
C GLU A 118 -9.71 -11.45 -42.08
N MET A 119 -8.73 -10.84 -41.41
CA MET A 119 -7.35 -10.80 -41.89
C MET A 119 -6.75 -12.21 -42.04
N PHE A 120 -6.93 -13.09 -41.08
CA PHE A 120 -6.45 -14.47 -41.15
C PHE A 120 -7.15 -15.28 -42.25
N GLN A 121 -8.45 -15.05 -42.47
CA GLN A 121 -9.17 -15.66 -43.59
C GLN A 121 -8.61 -15.22 -44.93
N MET A 122 -8.21 -13.96 -45.09
CA MET A 122 -7.57 -13.45 -46.30
C MET A 122 -6.21 -14.13 -46.51
N ILE A 123 -5.36 -14.20 -45.48
CA ILE A 123 -4.07 -14.87 -45.54
C ILE A 123 -4.23 -16.34 -45.88
N ASN A 124 -5.17 -17.04 -45.28
CA ASN A 124 -5.42 -18.46 -45.52
C ASN A 124 -5.86 -18.72 -46.97
N LYS A 125 -6.63 -17.82 -47.60
CA LYS A 125 -6.92 -17.92 -49.03
C LYS A 125 -5.65 -17.90 -49.87
N ASP A 126 -4.68 -17.07 -49.53
CA ASP A 126 -3.42 -16.99 -50.23
C ASP A 126 -2.53 -18.21 -49.94
N LEU A 127 -2.64 -18.85 -48.77
CA LEU A 127 -1.91 -20.04 -48.39
C LEU A 127 -2.44 -21.34 -48.98
N ASN A 128 -3.67 -21.36 -49.46
CA ASN A 128 -4.30 -22.57 -50.01
C ASN A 128 -3.50 -23.25 -51.13
N HIS A 129 -2.63 -22.52 -51.82
CA HIS A 129 -1.73 -23.11 -52.85
C HIS A 129 -0.60 -23.94 -52.26
N LEU A 130 -0.33 -23.83 -50.98
CA LEU A 130 0.73 -24.59 -50.29
C LEU A 130 0.26 -25.96 -49.75
N GLY A 131 -1.04 -26.23 -49.77
CA GLY A 131 -1.66 -27.47 -49.26
C GLY A 131 -2.71 -27.19 -48.18
N ASP A 132 -3.13 -28.25 -47.49
CA ASP A 132 -4.13 -28.17 -46.40
C ASP A 132 -3.52 -27.62 -45.10
N ILE A 133 -3.17 -26.34 -45.10
CA ILE A 133 -2.64 -25.63 -43.93
C ILE A 133 -3.42 -24.36 -43.72
N GLU A 134 -3.65 -24.03 -42.46
CA GLU A 134 -4.30 -22.80 -42.01
C GLU A 134 -3.51 -22.13 -40.89
N LEU A 135 -3.45 -20.82 -40.94
CA LEU A 135 -3.00 -20.00 -39.81
C LEU A 135 -4.21 -19.66 -38.93
N THR A 136 -3.99 -19.77 -37.63
CA THR A 136 -4.97 -19.37 -36.63
C THR A 136 -4.31 -18.43 -35.61
N TYR A 137 -5.07 -17.58 -34.96
CA TYR A 137 -4.63 -16.81 -33.84
C TYR A 137 -5.40 -17.27 -32.57
N ALA A 138 -4.80 -17.02 -31.41
CA ALA A 138 -5.50 -17.24 -30.15
C ALA A 138 -6.05 -15.91 -29.62
N GLU A 139 -7.24 -15.91 -29.05
CA GLU A 139 -7.84 -14.71 -28.40
C GLU A 139 -6.92 -14.12 -27.32
N SER A 140 -6.12 -14.96 -26.65
CA SER A 140 -5.10 -14.54 -25.68
C SER A 140 -4.04 -13.61 -26.25
N ASP A 141 -3.81 -13.61 -27.58
CA ASP A 141 -2.74 -12.85 -28.23
C ASP A 141 -3.01 -11.35 -28.15
N VAL A 142 -4.27 -10.91 -28.14
CA VAL A 142 -4.63 -9.51 -27.92
C VAL A 142 -4.21 -9.05 -26.52
N TRP A 143 -4.40 -9.89 -25.51
CA TRP A 143 -3.92 -9.62 -24.15
C TRP A 143 -2.39 -9.57 -24.10
N GLU A 144 -1.71 -10.46 -24.79
CA GLU A 144 -0.25 -10.43 -24.89
C GLU A 144 0.29 -9.17 -25.55
N MET A 145 -0.41 -8.64 -26.56
CA MET A 145 -0.07 -7.34 -27.17
C MET A 145 -0.17 -6.21 -26.15
N VAL A 146 -1.26 -6.17 -25.35
CA VAL A 146 -1.44 -5.19 -24.29
C VAL A 146 -0.33 -5.35 -23.22
N GLN A 147 0.04 -6.58 -22.89
CA GLN A 147 1.13 -6.85 -21.94
C GLN A 147 2.52 -6.40 -22.43
N LYS A 148 2.74 -6.24 -23.72
CA LYS A 148 3.99 -5.71 -24.29
C LYS A 148 4.03 -4.18 -24.30
N SER A 149 2.96 -3.50 -23.87
CA SER A 149 2.91 -2.04 -23.78
C SER A 149 3.80 -1.53 -22.65
N SER A 150 4.20 -0.28 -22.73
CA SER A 150 4.97 0.41 -21.69
C SER A 150 4.10 1.45 -21.00
N VAL A 151 4.26 1.60 -19.68
CA VAL A 151 3.66 2.72 -18.95
C VAL A 151 4.63 3.90 -19.00
N VAL A 152 4.16 5.00 -19.55
CA VAL A 152 4.92 6.26 -19.66
C VAL A 152 4.14 7.40 -19.05
N GLY A 153 4.83 8.47 -18.64
CA GLY A 153 4.18 9.71 -18.23
C GLY A 153 3.57 10.47 -19.42
N ASN A 154 2.89 11.56 -19.13
CA ASN A 154 2.41 12.47 -20.17
C ASN A 154 3.58 12.91 -21.05
N GLU A 155 3.30 13.15 -22.34
CA GLU A 155 4.32 13.51 -23.34
C GLU A 155 5.44 12.45 -23.50
N GLN A 156 5.14 11.17 -23.19
CA GLN A 156 6.06 10.05 -23.24
C GLN A 156 7.31 10.20 -22.35
N THR A 157 7.21 11.00 -21.30
CA THR A 157 8.27 11.12 -20.28
C THR A 157 8.45 9.80 -19.53
N SER A 158 9.66 9.52 -19.06
CA SER A 158 9.91 8.34 -18.24
C SER A 158 9.25 8.49 -16.85
N LEU A 159 8.75 7.40 -16.28
CA LEU A 159 8.27 7.39 -14.91
C LEU A 159 9.41 7.62 -13.90
N GLU A 160 10.63 7.26 -14.25
CA GLU A 160 11.83 7.49 -13.45
C GLU A 160 12.16 8.98 -13.27
N ASP A 161 11.69 9.84 -14.19
CA ASP A 161 11.90 11.29 -14.12
C ASP A 161 10.91 12.00 -13.20
N LYS A 162 9.88 11.28 -12.69
CA LYS A 162 8.92 11.84 -11.73
C LYS A 162 9.50 11.91 -10.32
N ASN A 163 9.12 12.92 -9.57
CA ASN A 163 9.47 12.99 -8.17
C ASN A 163 8.72 11.92 -7.34
N ASN A 164 9.18 11.68 -6.13
CA ASN A 164 8.64 10.63 -5.28
C ASN A 164 7.20 10.90 -4.83
N PHE A 165 6.84 12.16 -4.63
CA PHE A 165 5.47 12.56 -4.28
C PHE A 165 4.49 12.24 -5.41
N ASP A 166 4.85 12.55 -6.67
CA ASP A 166 4.04 12.20 -7.84
C ASP A 166 3.89 10.70 -7.98
N LEU A 167 4.98 9.93 -7.79
CA LEU A 167 4.93 8.47 -7.86
C LEU A 167 4.03 7.88 -6.78
N LEU A 168 4.13 8.39 -5.54
CA LEU A 168 3.28 7.94 -4.44
C LEU A 168 1.81 8.29 -4.70
N THR A 169 1.54 9.47 -5.25
CA THR A 169 0.19 9.90 -5.66
C THR A 169 -0.39 8.98 -6.75
N ILE A 170 0.39 8.65 -7.79
CA ILE A 170 -0.02 7.70 -8.84
C ILE A 170 -0.31 6.33 -8.23
N PHE A 171 0.56 5.85 -7.32
CA PHE A 171 0.35 4.58 -6.63
C PHE A 171 -0.98 4.57 -5.85
N LEU A 172 -1.28 5.62 -5.07
CA LEU A 172 -2.54 5.72 -4.33
C LEU A 172 -3.76 5.78 -5.25
N ASN A 173 -3.67 6.48 -6.38
CA ASN A 173 -4.74 6.51 -7.38
C ASN A 173 -4.96 5.13 -8.01
N LEU A 174 -3.90 4.37 -8.27
CA LEU A 174 -4.02 2.99 -8.74
C LEU A 174 -4.64 2.07 -7.70
N VAL A 175 -4.25 2.20 -6.43
CA VAL A 175 -4.87 1.47 -5.32
C VAL A 175 -6.38 1.73 -5.29
N GLU A 176 -6.80 2.99 -5.33
CA GLU A 176 -8.21 3.36 -5.33
C GLU A 176 -8.95 2.77 -6.55
N SER A 177 -8.35 2.87 -7.73
CA SER A 177 -8.94 2.37 -8.99
C SER A 177 -9.10 0.84 -8.96
N VAL A 178 -8.08 0.12 -8.51
CA VAL A 178 -8.14 -1.35 -8.37
C VAL A 178 -9.20 -1.76 -7.35
N MET A 179 -9.31 -1.05 -6.23
CA MET A 179 -10.31 -1.33 -5.22
C MET A 179 -11.74 -1.01 -5.69
N GLY A 180 -11.89 -0.05 -6.59
CA GLY A 180 -13.18 0.24 -7.25
C GLY A 180 -13.65 -0.90 -8.13
N LEU A 181 -12.74 -1.59 -8.81
CA LEU A 181 -13.05 -2.73 -9.68
C LEU A 181 -13.15 -4.06 -8.93
N ASN A 182 -12.31 -4.26 -7.93
CA ASN A 182 -12.18 -5.52 -7.20
C ASN A 182 -12.00 -5.26 -5.68
N PRO A 183 -13.09 -4.96 -4.97
CA PRO A 183 -13.04 -4.65 -3.53
C PRO A 183 -12.53 -5.84 -2.72
N ARG A 184 -11.57 -5.59 -1.84
CA ARG A 184 -10.99 -6.57 -0.93
C ARG A 184 -10.37 -5.90 0.29
N LYS A 185 -10.12 -6.67 1.35
CA LYS A 185 -9.40 -6.15 2.52
C LYS A 185 -7.90 -6.01 2.20
N MET A 186 -7.37 -4.80 2.32
CA MET A 186 -6.00 -4.51 1.95
C MET A 186 -5.21 -3.87 3.10
N LEU A 187 -3.95 -4.25 3.23
CA LEU A 187 -3.00 -3.63 4.14
C LEU A 187 -1.82 -3.09 3.33
N ILE A 188 -1.62 -1.79 3.38
CA ILE A 188 -0.55 -1.10 2.66
C ILE A 188 0.50 -0.64 3.66
N ILE A 189 1.71 -1.15 3.51
CA ILE A 189 2.85 -0.81 4.35
C ILE A 189 3.74 0.16 3.59
N VAL A 190 3.95 1.36 4.15
CA VAL A 190 4.91 2.35 3.61
C VAL A 190 6.03 2.54 4.62
N GLU A 191 7.18 1.99 4.31
CA GLU A 191 8.35 2.07 5.18
C GLU A 191 9.15 3.34 4.91
N ASN A 192 9.58 3.99 6.00
CA ASN A 192 10.47 5.16 5.93
C ASN A 192 9.91 6.24 4.99
N ILE A 193 8.63 6.61 5.17
CA ILE A 193 7.96 7.60 4.34
C ILE A 193 8.70 8.95 4.35
N ASP A 194 9.41 9.24 5.43
CA ASP A 194 10.34 10.36 5.61
C ASP A 194 11.53 10.37 4.62
N HIS A 195 11.78 9.27 3.93
CA HIS A 195 12.75 9.19 2.84
C HIS A 195 12.13 9.34 1.44
N LEU A 196 10.81 9.32 1.35
CA LEU A 196 10.10 9.38 0.07
C LEU A 196 9.60 10.78 -0.27
N ILE A 197 9.08 11.51 0.72
CA ILE A 197 8.42 12.80 0.52
C ILE A 197 8.92 13.85 1.51
N LEU A 198 8.64 15.12 1.24
CA LEU A 198 8.97 16.23 2.12
C LEU A 198 7.94 16.36 3.25
N PRO A 199 8.30 16.96 4.42
CA PRO A 199 7.36 17.14 5.53
C PRO A 199 6.07 17.86 5.13
N LYS A 200 6.15 18.87 4.27
CA LYS A 200 5.00 19.64 3.76
C LYS A 200 4.05 18.84 2.87
N GLU A 201 4.54 17.75 2.28
CA GLU A 201 3.77 16.84 1.41
C GLU A 201 3.12 15.71 2.20
N TYR A 202 3.58 15.51 3.45
CA TYR A 202 3.15 14.39 4.28
C TYR A 202 1.66 14.48 4.64
N ASP A 203 1.20 15.67 5.04
CA ASP A 203 -0.20 15.88 5.42
C ASP A 203 -1.16 15.64 4.23
N GLU A 204 -0.77 16.08 3.02
CA GLU A 204 -1.54 15.87 1.79
C GLU A 204 -1.65 14.38 1.46
N ILE A 205 -0.57 13.63 1.60
CA ILE A 205 -0.56 12.18 1.39
C ILE A 205 -1.41 11.47 2.43
N LEU A 206 -1.34 11.87 3.72
CA LEU A 206 -2.18 11.31 4.76
C LEU A 206 -3.66 11.57 4.53
N GLU A 207 -4.02 12.81 4.16
CA GLU A 207 -5.40 13.14 3.83
C GLU A 207 -5.93 12.26 2.68
N ARG A 208 -5.11 12.05 1.65
CA ARG A 208 -5.45 11.15 0.54
C ARG A 208 -5.63 9.71 0.99
N MET A 209 -4.74 9.20 1.85
CA MET A 209 -4.85 7.85 2.41
C MET A 209 -6.11 7.69 3.27
N ILE A 210 -6.49 8.69 4.07
CA ILE A 210 -7.72 8.69 4.86
C ILE A 210 -8.94 8.59 3.94
N GLN A 211 -9.03 9.43 2.92
CA GLN A 211 -10.13 9.40 1.94
C GLN A 211 -10.31 8.02 1.31
N ILE A 212 -9.20 7.38 0.95
CA ILE A 212 -9.21 6.02 0.38
C ILE A 212 -9.64 5.00 1.45
N GLY A 213 -9.11 5.09 2.67
CA GLY A 213 -9.44 4.19 3.78
C GLY A 213 -10.89 4.29 4.26
N GLU A 214 -11.50 5.49 4.18
CA GLU A 214 -12.91 5.68 4.49
C GLU A 214 -13.85 5.09 3.42
N LYS A 215 -13.39 5.06 2.16
CA LYS A 215 -14.16 4.56 1.03
C LYS A 215 -14.06 3.05 0.87
N TYR A 216 -12.93 2.46 1.24
CA TYR A 216 -12.63 1.05 1.05
C TYR A 216 -12.06 0.42 2.32
N ASP A 217 -12.11 -0.92 2.43
CA ASP A 217 -11.52 -1.67 3.56
C ASP A 217 -9.99 -1.75 3.41
N ILE A 218 -9.33 -0.59 3.52
CA ILE A 218 -7.89 -0.42 3.38
C ILE A 218 -7.30 0.14 4.67
N TYR A 219 -6.19 -0.43 5.09
CA TYR A 219 -5.41 0.00 6.25
C TYR A 219 -4.00 0.37 5.79
N PHE A 220 -3.54 1.53 6.19
CA PHE A 220 -2.19 2.00 5.93
C PHE A 220 -1.35 1.91 7.20
N VAL A 221 -0.16 1.31 7.10
CA VAL A 221 0.82 1.29 8.17
C VAL A 221 2.06 2.02 7.68
N LEU A 222 2.34 3.16 8.28
CA LEU A 222 3.44 4.04 7.90
C LEU A 222 4.55 3.95 8.94
N SER A 223 5.81 3.79 8.53
CA SER A 223 6.93 3.95 9.45
C SER A 223 7.71 5.22 9.16
N THR A 224 8.11 5.90 10.24
CA THR A 224 8.92 7.12 10.19
C THR A 224 9.89 7.18 11.37
N SER A 225 11.02 7.83 11.19
CA SER A 225 12.05 8.04 12.22
C SER A 225 12.33 9.52 12.48
N LEU A 226 11.95 10.40 11.54
CA LEU A 226 12.26 11.82 11.58
C LEU A 226 11.12 12.65 12.16
N GLU A 227 11.50 13.78 12.76
CA GLU A 227 10.56 14.82 13.14
C GLU A 227 9.83 15.40 11.93
N GLY A 228 8.60 15.85 12.13
CA GLY A 228 7.79 16.44 11.06
C GLY A 228 7.04 15.42 10.20
N TYR A 229 7.19 14.10 10.49
CA TYR A 229 6.45 13.03 9.83
C TYR A 229 5.55 12.26 10.81
N VAL A 230 5.18 12.89 11.89
CA VAL A 230 4.19 12.38 12.83
C VAL A 230 3.01 13.33 12.79
N CYS A 231 1.90 12.88 12.26
CA CYS A 231 0.66 13.64 12.23
C CYS A 231 -0.08 13.44 13.53
N CYS A 232 -0.37 14.53 14.22
CA CYS A 232 -1.21 14.59 15.42
C CYS A 232 -2.47 15.42 15.17
N ASP A 233 -2.78 15.77 13.93
CA ASP A 233 -3.99 16.49 13.59
C ASP A 233 -5.20 15.61 13.84
N ARG A 234 -6.17 16.16 14.60
CA ARG A 234 -7.41 15.47 14.96
C ARG A 234 -8.21 14.94 13.78
N LYS A 235 -8.12 15.60 12.63
CA LYS A 235 -8.82 15.19 11.39
C LYS A 235 -8.11 14.07 10.65
N LEU A 236 -6.80 14.02 10.77
CA LEU A 236 -5.93 13.14 9.97
C LEU A 236 -5.43 11.94 10.78
N CYS A 237 -5.16 12.15 12.08
CA CYS A 237 -4.57 11.13 12.92
C CYS A 237 -5.61 10.09 13.34
N SER A 238 -5.40 8.85 12.93
CA SER A 238 -6.27 7.73 13.28
C SER A 238 -5.64 6.71 14.23
N GLY A 239 -4.33 6.73 14.40
CA GLY A 239 -3.63 5.87 15.35
C GLY A 239 -2.12 6.07 15.26
N ILE A 240 -1.47 6.17 16.42
CA ILE A 240 -0.04 6.37 16.52
C ILE A 240 0.52 5.32 17.46
N THR A 241 1.50 4.56 16.99
CA THR A 241 2.29 3.65 17.80
C THR A 241 3.72 4.17 17.86
N VAL A 242 4.23 4.40 19.05
CA VAL A 242 5.61 4.84 19.26
C VAL A 242 6.42 3.66 19.72
N LEU A 243 7.53 3.40 19.02
CA LEU A 243 8.45 2.30 19.30
C LEU A 243 9.79 2.84 19.76
N GLY A 244 10.11 2.62 21.03
CA GLY A 244 11.39 2.90 21.62
C GLY A 244 11.97 1.63 22.25
N GLU A 245 12.60 1.74 23.40
CA GLU A 245 12.94 0.58 24.21
C GLU A 245 11.67 -0.07 24.80
N VAL A 246 10.69 0.76 25.13
CA VAL A 246 9.34 0.33 25.58
C VAL A 246 8.34 0.68 24.50
N ASP A 247 7.50 -0.27 24.11
CA ASP A 247 6.42 -0.03 23.17
C ASP A 247 5.34 0.79 23.84
N PHE A 248 4.90 1.85 23.16
CA PHE A 248 3.86 2.72 23.62
C PHE A 248 2.88 2.97 22.47
N GLN A 249 1.60 2.73 22.72
CA GLN A 249 0.53 3.09 21.80
C GLN A 249 -0.18 4.33 22.32
N MET A 250 -0.17 5.38 21.51
CA MET A 250 -0.95 6.58 21.80
C MET A 250 -2.45 6.25 21.66
N PRO A 251 -3.27 6.66 22.61
CA PRO A 251 -4.72 6.58 22.50
C PRO A 251 -5.25 7.50 21.39
N GLU A 252 -6.56 7.55 21.21
CA GLU A 252 -7.20 8.47 20.27
C GLU A 252 -6.94 9.94 20.65
N PHE A 253 -7.13 10.85 19.70
CA PHE A 253 -6.78 12.26 19.89
C PHE A 253 -7.41 12.90 21.14
N GLU A 254 -8.65 12.56 21.46
CA GLU A 254 -9.35 13.07 22.66
C GLU A 254 -8.66 12.66 23.96
N ASP A 255 -8.12 11.44 24.02
CA ASP A 255 -7.33 10.96 25.15
C ASP A 255 -5.95 11.64 25.18
N ILE A 256 -5.40 12.01 24.03
CA ILE A 256 -4.14 12.76 23.92
C ILE A 256 -4.32 14.19 24.44
N GLU A 257 -5.41 14.87 24.09
CA GLU A 257 -5.76 16.17 24.66
C GLU A 257 -5.80 16.10 26.20
N THR A 258 -6.55 15.13 26.72
CA THR A 258 -6.66 14.89 28.17
C THR A 258 -5.30 14.57 28.78
N TYR A 259 -4.47 13.79 28.11
CA TYR A 259 -3.11 13.48 28.57
C TYR A 259 -2.23 14.73 28.62
N VAL A 260 -2.28 15.58 27.59
CA VAL A 260 -1.50 16.84 27.54
C VAL A 260 -1.99 17.81 28.60
N GLU A 261 -3.29 17.98 28.76
CA GLU A 261 -3.87 18.85 29.79
C GLU A 261 -3.46 18.41 31.20
N ASN A 262 -3.46 17.11 31.48
CA ASN A 262 -3.07 16.57 32.77
C ASN A 262 -1.57 16.66 33.08
N ASN A 263 -0.71 16.49 32.06
CA ASN A 263 0.73 16.46 32.25
C ASN A 263 1.40 17.83 32.00
N TYR A 264 0.71 18.73 31.30
CA TYR A 264 1.18 20.06 30.97
C TYR A 264 0.09 21.10 31.31
N PRO A 265 -0.28 21.27 32.58
CA PRO A 265 -1.34 22.21 32.97
C PRO A 265 -0.89 23.63 32.66
N CYS A 266 -1.30 24.15 31.53
CA CYS A 266 -1.18 25.54 31.18
C CYS A 266 -2.56 26.18 31.26
N ASN A 267 -2.69 27.24 32.10
CA ASN A 267 -3.90 28.07 32.20
C ASN A 267 -4.20 28.88 30.91
N LYS A 268 -3.61 28.52 29.79
CA LYS A 268 -3.84 29.15 28.47
C LYS A 268 -4.48 28.12 27.53
N LYS A 269 -5.51 28.56 26.81
CA LYS A 269 -5.99 27.81 25.65
C LYS A 269 -4.82 27.58 24.72
N ILE A 270 -4.37 26.37 24.60
CA ILE A 270 -3.33 25.95 23.68
C ILE A 270 -3.93 26.04 22.28
N SER A 271 -3.23 26.68 21.32
CA SER A 271 -3.65 26.63 19.93
C SER A 271 -3.44 25.23 19.37
N GLU A 272 -4.22 24.84 18.37
CA GLU A 272 -4.11 23.53 17.71
C GLU A 272 -2.66 23.29 17.20
N GLU A 273 -2.03 24.32 16.68
CA GLU A 273 -0.64 24.28 16.21
C GLU A 273 0.38 24.06 17.35
N GLN A 274 0.15 24.69 18.51
CA GLN A 274 1.00 24.48 19.68
C GLN A 274 0.80 23.07 20.27
N LEU A 275 -0.44 22.56 20.28
CA LEU A 275 -0.76 21.22 20.73
C LEU A 275 -0.07 20.16 19.84
N GLN A 276 -0.13 20.32 18.52
CA GLN A 276 0.58 19.45 17.59
C GLN A 276 2.09 19.43 17.86
N THR A 277 2.69 20.62 18.04
CA THR A 277 4.11 20.73 18.30
C THR A 277 4.52 20.05 19.60
N ASP A 278 3.74 20.22 20.66
CA ASP A 278 4.03 19.64 21.97
C ASP A 278 3.78 18.11 21.97
N LEU A 279 2.77 17.63 21.26
CA LEU A 279 2.53 16.20 21.05
C LEU A 279 3.65 15.54 20.28
N GLN A 280 4.14 16.17 19.20
CA GLN A 280 5.29 15.66 18.46
C GLN A 280 6.52 15.53 19.36
N LYS A 281 6.81 16.51 20.21
CA LYS A 281 7.92 16.45 21.17
C LYS A 281 7.76 15.33 22.20
N ILE A 282 6.53 15.11 22.67
CA ILE A 282 6.21 14.03 23.62
C ILE A 282 6.42 12.68 22.98
N ILE A 283 5.88 12.48 21.78
CA ILE A 283 6.01 11.25 21.01
C ILE A 283 7.50 10.94 20.76
N GLN A 284 8.30 11.95 20.42
CA GLN A 284 9.72 11.77 20.21
C GLN A 284 10.45 11.37 21.48
N LYS A 285 10.19 12.02 22.62
CA LYS A 285 10.79 11.66 23.90
C LYS A 285 10.48 10.22 24.28
N ILE A 286 9.21 9.81 24.12
CA ILE A 286 8.76 8.43 24.40
C ILE A 286 9.45 7.45 23.43
N GLY A 287 9.56 7.81 22.15
CA GLY A 287 10.18 7.00 21.11
C GLY A 287 11.71 6.85 21.25
N GLN A 288 12.38 7.72 22.00
CA GLN A 288 13.82 7.68 22.21
C GLN A 288 14.22 6.91 23.49
N GLY A 289 13.26 6.41 24.26
CA GLY A 289 13.52 5.78 25.55
C GLY A 289 14.02 6.82 26.56
N GLY A 290 13.11 7.46 27.26
CA GLY A 290 13.43 8.46 28.27
C GLY A 290 14.12 7.86 29.47
#